data_efcae0f9e91b5c218c1381abbef9e0dc
#
_entry.id   efcae0f9e91b5c218c1381abbef9e0dc
#
_cell.length_a   1.000
_cell.length_b   1.000
_cell.length_c   1.000
_cell.angle_alpha   90.00
_cell.angle_beta   90.00
_cell.angle_gamma   90.00
#
_symmetry.space_group_name_H-M   'P 1'
#
loop_
_entity.id
_entity.type
_entity.pdbx_description
1 polymer ?
#
loop_
_entity_poly.entity_id
_entity_poly.type
_entity_poly.pdbx_seq_one_letter_code
_entity_poly.pdbx_strand_id
1 'polypeptide(L)'
;MQNSIKVLSIVIIFCLVACQTPPILPVTTIGIASCANQDTPQPLLGIAANYKPDYFIFLGDNIYGDTDNMDTLRAKYKRWGAQPYFQELKKATRLFATWDDHDFGRNDAGRHYPFKKESKEIFLSFFDEPDTSQRRKHEGIYHVEYIKKEGRTIQLILLDNRTFRDDVRLFDSTAPTPRDTYFYALDYSIHQNSDSTLLGEEQWQWLEQVLKEPADLRLVCSGTQFGIEYNGYEAWANYPHEQQRLIELIKKTRASGVLFLTGDVHYGELSKLKVPGLYPLYDFTSSGITSTWSFATPNKNRIEGPVMDNNIGLITVRWESDPLIEFQLLDASNNCRVQYALRLSEISFK
;
A
#
# COMPACT_ATOMS: atom_id res chain seq x y z
N MET A 1 64.59 -55.84 43.07
CA MET A 1 63.18 -55.81 42.64
C MET A 1 62.77 -54.35 42.57
N GLN A 2 62.75 -53.80 41.28
CA GLN A 2 62.38 -52.42 41.01
C GLN A 2 60.92 -52.40 40.53
N ASN A 3 60.09 -51.80 41.32
CA ASN A 3 58.67 -51.59 40.95
C ASN A 3 58.54 -50.31 40.14
N SER A 4 58.26 -50.42 38.84
CA SER A 4 57.89 -49.26 37.96
C SER A 4 56.44 -48.95 38.10
N ILE A 5 56.11 -47.76 38.61
CA ILE A 5 54.78 -47.23 38.69
C ILE A 5 54.50 -46.54 37.31
N LYS A 6 53.55 -47.07 36.50
CA LYS A 6 53.03 -46.40 35.31
C LYS A 6 51.97 -45.38 35.70
N VAL A 7 52.26 -44.11 35.49
CA VAL A 7 51.29 -43.01 35.64
C VAL A 7 50.51 -42.94 34.37
N LEU A 8 49.22 -43.18 34.46
CA LEU A 8 48.22 -43.03 33.36
C LEU A 8 47.68 -41.59 33.34
N SER A 9 48.15 -40.79 32.38
CA SER A 9 47.67 -39.43 32.19
C SER A 9 46.33 -39.45 31.44
N ILE A 10 45.25 -39.11 32.13
CA ILE A 10 43.91 -38.93 31.52
C ILE A 10 43.85 -37.50 30.96
N VAL A 11 43.82 -37.38 29.64
CA VAL A 11 43.56 -36.09 28.95
C VAL A 11 42.04 -35.90 28.87
N ILE A 12 41.51 -34.97 29.67
CA ILE A 12 40.11 -34.56 29.59
C ILE A 12 39.99 -33.50 28.51
N ILE A 13 39.39 -33.87 27.35
CA ILE A 13 39.06 -32.94 26.28
C ILE A 13 37.74 -32.24 26.65
N PHE A 14 37.82 -30.98 27.09
CA PHE A 14 36.65 -30.12 27.23
C PHE A 14 36.18 -29.69 25.82
N CYS A 15 35.12 -30.30 25.32
CA CYS A 15 34.38 -29.75 24.16
C CYS A 15 33.66 -28.48 24.61
N LEU A 16 34.22 -27.31 24.33
CA LEU A 16 33.51 -26.04 24.40
C LEU A 16 32.43 -26.05 23.31
N VAL A 17 31.21 -26.41 23.66
CA VAL A 17 30.01 -26.13 22.84
C VAL A 17 29.82 -24.63 22.88
N ALA A 18 30.34 -23.93 21.90
CA ALA A 18 30.01 -22.52 21.68
C ALA A 18 28.50 -22.43 21.43
N CYS A 19 27.78 -21.88 22.41
CA CYS A 19 26.38 -21.53 22.22
C CYS A 19 26.34 -20.39 21.20
N GLN A 20 26.19 -20.72 19.91
CA GLN A 20 26.00 -19.72 18.89
C GLN A 20 24.62 -19.12 19.12
N THR A 21 24.56 -17.83 19.49
CA THR A 21 23.32 -17.08 19.45
C THR A 21 22.78 -17.18 18.02
N PRO A 22 21.51 -17.56 17.83
CA PRO A 22 20.94 -17.61 16.47
C PRO A 22 21.12 -16.24 15.81
N PRO A 23 21.45 -16.19 14.51
CA PRO A 23 21.62 -14.93 13.80
C PRO A 23 20.32 -14.12 13.91
N ILE A 24 20.44 -12.84 14.27
CA ILE A 24 19.32 -11.91 14.24
C ILE A 24 18.93 -11.77 12.78
N LEU A 25 17.77 -12.29 12.42
CA LEU A 25 17.25 -12.20 11.07
C LEU A 25 16.89 -10.74 10.73
N PRO A 26 17.21 -10.26 9.52
CA PRO A 26 16.82 -8.92 9.12
C PRO A 26 15.31 -8.77 9.10
N VAL A 27 14.86 -7.62 9.55
CA VAL A 27 13.45 -7.23 9.57
C VAL A 27 13.28 -5.94 8.81
N THR A 28 12.22 -5.82 8.02
CA THR A 28 11.80 -4.58 7.40
C THR A 28 10.40 -4.25 7.90
N THR A 29 10.22 -3.03 8.40
CA THR A 29 8.93 -2.54 8.89
C THR A 29 8.42 -1.38 8.03
N ILE A 30 7.14 -1.44 7.66
CA ILE A 30 6.51 -0.46 6.78
C ILE A 30 5.18 -0.05 7.40
N GLY A 31 5.00 1.26 7.61
CA GLY A 31 3.70 1.82 7.97
C GLY A 31 2.94 2.22 6.71
N ILE A 32 1.62 2.12 6.75
CA ILE A 32 0.73 2.58 5.69
C ILE A 32 -0.49 3.29 6.26
N ALA A 33 -1.00 4.31 5.56
CA ALA A 33 -2.28 4.93 5.87
C ALA A 33 -2.76 5.87 4.76
N SER A 34 -4.04 6.26 4.82
CA SER A 34 -4.66 7.27 3.96
C SER A 34 -5.74 8.05 4.69
N CYS A 35 -6.38 9.01 4.01
CA CYS A 35 -7.52 9.80 4.48
C CYS A 35 -7.20 10.66 5.71
N ALA A 36 -6.25 11.58 5.51
CA ALA A 36 -5.70 12.48 6.51
C ALA A 36 -6.22 13.91 6.34
N ASN A 37 -7.33 14.26 7.00
CA ASN A 37 -7.81 15.65 6.98
C ASN A 37 -6.80 16.56 7.69
N GLN A 38 -6.27 17.55 6.95
CA GLN A 38 -5.25 18.50 7.41
C GLN A 38 -5.71 19.41 8.55
N ASP A 39 -7.01 19.52 8.79
CA ASP A 39 -7.62 20.37 9.83
C ASP A 39 -7.92 19.61 11.14
N THR A 40 -7.70 18.30 11.15
CA THR A 40 -7.95 17.40 12.28
C THR A 40 -6.62 16.90 12.87
N PRO A 41 -6.44 16.87 14.21
CA PRO A 41 -5.28 16.25 14.84
C PRO A 41 -5.12 14.78 14.43
N GLN A 42 -3.88 14.33 14.21
CA GLN A 42 -3.57 13.00 13.67
C GLN A 42 -2.70 12.16 14.63
N PRO A 43 -3.20 11.81 15.84
CA PRO A 43 -2.40 11.09 16.84
C PRO A 43 -1.89 9.73 16.36
N LEU A 44 -2.56 9.10 15.40
CA LEU A 44 -2.11 7.85 14.78
C LEU A 44 -0.74 7.97 14.11
N LEU A 45 -0.40 9.13 13.54
CA LEU A 45 0.94 9.35 12.98
C LEU A 45 2.01 9.39 14.07
N GLY A 46 1.66 9.88 15.28
CA GLY A 46 2.53 9.79 16.46
C GLY A 46 2.71 8.34 16.93
N ILE A 47 1.63 7.55 16.92
CA ILE A 47 1.72 6.09 17.19
C ILE A 47 2.64 5.44 16.16
N ALA A 48 2.46 5.69 14.86
CA ALA A 48 3.33 5.18 13.82
C ALA A 48 4.80 5.57 14.05
N ALA A 49 5.07 6.83 14.41
CA ALA A 49 6.41 7.33 14.70
C ALA A 49 7.08 6.56 15.87
N ASN A 50 6.31 6.16 16.88
CA ASN A 50 6.81 5.38 18.02
C ASN A 50 7.22 3.95 17.62
N TYR A 51 6.59 3.36 16.62
CA TYR A 51 7.02 2.06 16.04
C TYR A 51 8.30 2.16 15.22
N LYS A 52 8.71 3.38 14.83
CA LYS A 52 9.91 3.65 14.02
C LYS A 52 10.01 2.73 12.81
N PRO A 53 8.99 2.69 11.94
CA PRO A 53 9.07 1.85 10.75
C PRO A 53 10.23 2.31 9.86
N ASP A 54 10.84 1.40 9.12
CA ASP A 54 11.89 1.75 8.14
C ASP A 54 11.33 2.73 7.09
N TYR A 55 10.06 2.53 6.71
CA TYR A 55 9.35 3.31 5.69
C TYR A 55 7.91 3.57 6.12
N PHE A 56 7.35 4.69 5.70
CA PHE A 56 5.92 4.96 5.83
C PHE A 56 5.36 5.43 4.48
N ILE A 57 4.22 4.84 4.06
CA ILE A 57 3.62 5.08 2.76
C ILE A 57 2.24 5.69 2.95
N PHE A 58 2.05 6.88 2.44
CA PHE A 58 0.74 7.51 2.33
C PHE A 58 0.06 7.05 1.03
N LEU A 59 -1.17 6.56 1.15
CA LEU A 59 -1.90 5.88 0.08
C LEU A 59 -2.99 6.76 -0.57
N GLY A 60 -2.82 8.06 -0.52
CA GLY A 60 -3.78 9.03 -1.06
C GLY A 60 -4.63 9.69 0.02
N ASP A 61 -5.40 10.70 -0.38
CA ASP A 61 -6.14 11.58 0.53
C ASP A 61 -5.27 12.12 1.65
N ASN A 62 -4.07 12.51 1.28
CA ASN A 62 -3.08 13.04 2.22
C ASN A 62 -3.55 14.38 2.80
N ILE A 63 -4.39 15.07 2.04
CA ILE A 63 -5.18 16.23 2.42
C ILE A 63 -6.55 16.19 1.72
N TYR A 64 -7.53 16.90 2.25
CA TYR A 64 -8.80 17.15 1.58
C TYR A 64 -8.74 18.52 0.89
N GLY A 65 -8.18 18.50 -0.33
CA GLY A 65 -7.94 19.68 -1.17
C GLY A 65 -9.23 20.25 -1.69
N ASP A 66 -9.99 19.49 -2.46
CA ASP A 66 -11.31 19.80 -3.01
C ASP A 66 -11.42 21.21 -3.58
N THR A 67 -10.47 21.61 -4.41
CA THR A 67 -10.36 22.98 -4.88
C THR A 67 -9.71 23.10 -6.24
N ASP A 68 -10.13 24.09 -7.01
CA ASP A 68 -9.47 24.53 -8.25
C ASP A 68 -8.48 25.67 -7.99
N ASN A 69 -8.41 26.15 -6.77
CA ASN A 69 -7.45 27.19 -6.39
C ASN A 69 -6.17 26.55 -5.88
N MET A 70 -5.11 26.64 -6.66
CA MET A 70 -3.83 26.02 -6.36
C MET A 70 -3.11 26.65 -5.15
N ASP A 71 -3.40 27.91 -4.82
CA ASP A 71 -2.88 28.51 -3.58
C ASP A 71 -3.58 27.92 -2.35
N THR A 72 -4.87 27.62 -2.47
CA THR A 72 -5.62 26.90 -1.42
C THR A 72 -5.06 25.49 -1.26
N LEU A 73 -4.82 24.76 -2.34
CA LEU A 73 -4.25 23.41 -2.31
C LEU A 73 -2.88 23.42 -1.60
N ARG A 74 -2.00 24.36 -2.00
CA ARG A 74 -0.68 24.57 -1.38
C ARG A 74 -0.77 24.91 0.11
N ALA A 75 -1.73 25.78 0.48
CA ALA A 75 -1.95 26.15 1.87
C ALA A 75 -2.42 24.97 2.73
N LYS A 76 -3.26 24.07 2.19
CA LYS A 76 -3.72 22.86 2.87
C LYS A 76 -2.57 21.88 3.09
N TYR A 77 -1.72 21.62 2.09
CA TYR A 77 -0.50 20.84 2.26
C TYR A 77 0.43 21.44 3.31
N LYS A 78 0.65 22.76 3.26
CA LYS A 78 1.47 23.47 4.27
C LYS A 78 0.91 23.27 5.68
N ARG A 79 -0.41 23.34 5.85
CA ARG A 79 -1.09 23.13 7.14
C ARG A 79 -0.89 21.71 7.64
N TRP A 80 -1.07 20.72 6.76
CA TRP A 80 -0.82 19.31 7.09
C TRP A 80 0.64 19.08 7.51
N GLY A 81 1.57 19.60 6.71
CA GLY A 81 3.00 19.50 6.99
C GLY A 81 3.42 20.18 8.32
N ALA A 82 2.67 21.17 8.80
CA ALA A 82 2.94 21.82 10.09
C ALA A 82 2.38 21.06 11.30
N GLN A 83 1.62 19.97 11.10
CA GLN A 83 1.07 19.20 12.21
C GLN A 83 2.17 18.50 13.00
N PRO A 84 2.13 18.55 14.35
CA PRO A 84 3.18 17.96 15.20
C PRO A 84 3.42 16.48 14.92
N TYR A 85 2.35 15.68 14.83
CA TYR A 85 2.45 14.24 14.61
C TYR A 85 2.99 13.88 13.21
N PHE A 86 2.67 14.68 12.19
CA PHE A 86 3.29 14.51 10.87
C PHE A 86 4.79 14.78 10.93
N GLN A 87 5.20 15.83 11.65
CA GLN A 87 6.62 16.17 11.84
C GLN A 87 7.37 15.11 12.66
N GLU A 88 6.73 14.51 13.65
CA GLU A 88 7.28 13.38 14.41
C GLU A 88 7.52 12.18 13.49
N LEU A 89 6.52 11.82 12.67
CA LEU A 89 6.64 10.73 11.72
C LEU A 89 7.73 11.00 10.68
N LYS A 90 7.76 12.20 10.10
CA LYS A 90 8.77 12.60 9.10
C LYS A 90 10.20 12.50 9.63
N LYS A 91 10.40 12.71 10.93
CA LYS A 91 11.72 12.55 11.59
C LYS A 91 12.06 11.09 11.89
N ALA A 92 11.06 10.25 12.08
CA ALA A 92 11.23 8.86 12.52
C ALA A 92 11.47 7.89 11.36
N THR A 93 11.01 8.20 10.15
CA THR A 93 11.00 7.27 9.02
C THR A 93 11.14 7.99 7.67
N ARG A 94 11.53 7.23 6.63
CA ARG A 94 11.49 7.72 5.25
C ARG A 94 10.05 7.62 4.72
N LEU A 95 9.53 8.74 4.21
CA LEU A 95 8.17 8.83 3.69
C LEU A 95 8.12 8.54 2.19
N PHE A 96 7.08 7.84 1.78
CA PHE A 96 6.63 7.71 0.39
C PHE A 96 5.16 8.07 0.31
N ALA A 97 4.70 8.48 -0.87
CA ALA A 97 3.30 8.81 -1.06
C ALA A 97 2.84 8.59 -2.51
N THR A 98 1.61 8.19 -2.65
CA THR A 98 0.78 8.46 -3.82
C THR A 98 -0.35 9.39 -3.43
N TRP A 99 -1.09 9.90 -4.40
CA TRP A 99 -2.30 10.68 -4.14
C TRP A 99 -3.57 9.87 -4.42
N ASP A 100 -4.70 10.45 -3.98
CA ASP A 100 -6.00 10.08 -4.46
C ASP A 100 -6.78 11.34 -4.90
N ASP A 101 -8.09 11.32 -5.00
CA ASP A 101 -8.88 12.39 -5.61
C ASP A 101 -8.84 13.70 -4.82
N HIS A 102 -8.96 13.64 -3.50
CA HIS A 102 -8.98 14.84 -2.66
C HIS A 102 -7.68 15.64 -2.69
N ASP A 103 -6.54 15.01 -2.78
CA ASP A 103 -5.25 15.70 -2.91
C ASP A 103 -4.81 15.88 -4.36
N PHE A 104 -5.40 15.14 -5.31
CA PHE A 104 -5.28 15.43 -6.74
C PHE A 104 -5.99 16.72 -7.13
N GLY A 105 -7.18 16.99 -6.52
CA GLY A 105 -7.89 18.23 -6.78
C GLY A 105 -9.31 18.32 -6.28
N ARG A 106 -10.18 17.45 -6.72
CA ARG A 106 -11.59 17.40 -6.34
C ARG A 106 -12.02 15.97 -6.13
N ASN A 107 -13.03 15.77 -5.25
CA ASN A 107 -13.67 14.48 -5.07
C ASN A 107 -14.00 13.83 -6.43
N ASP A 108 -13.61 12.57 -6.59
CA ASP A 108 -13.77 11.75 -7.79
C ASP A 108 -13.16 12.30 -9.08
N ALA A 109 -12.27 13.29 -9.00
CA ALA A 109 -11.64 13.86 -10.19
C ALA A 109 -10.70 12.85 -10.88
N GLY A 110 -10.63 12.93 -12.19
CA GLY A 110 -9.79 12.13 -13.06
C GLY A 110 -9.13 12.95 -14.16
N ARG A 111 -8.88 12.35 -15.32
CA ARG A 111 -8.10 12.91 -16.43
C ARG A 111 -8.56 14.30 -16.92
N HIS A 112 -9.82 14.64 -16.70
CA HIS A 112 -10.40 15.90 -17.13
C HIS A 112 -10.23 17.04 -16.12
N TYR A 113 -9.61 16.77 -14.96
CA TYR A 113 -9.31 17.84 -14.01
C TYR A 113 -8.31 18.85 -14.60
N PRO A 114 -8.68 20.14 -14.70
CA PRO A 114 -7.90 21.10 -15.49
C PRO A 114 -6.57 21.49 -14.87
N PHE A 115 -6.42 21.34 -13.53
CA PHE A 115 -5.22 21.76 -12.76
C PHE A 115 -4.31 20.62 -12.36
N LYS A 116 -4.44 19.44 -13.00
CA LYS A 116 -3.68 18.24 -12.63
C LYS A 116 -2.15 18.42 -12.69
N LYS A 117 -1.65 19.28 -13.57
CA LYS A 117 -0.21 19.58 -13.66
C LYS A 117 0.30 20.37 -12.46
N GLU A 118 -0.47 21.40 -12.08
CA GLU A 118 -0.16 22.25 -10.93
C GLU A 118 -0.29 21.46 -9.62
N SER A 119 -1.31 20.60 -9.50
CA SER A 119 -1.48 19.68 -8.36
C SER A 119 -0.26 18.77 -8.22
N LYS A 120 0.22 18.20 -9.34
CA LYS A 120 1.43 17.38 -9.37
C LYS A 120 2.63 18.14 -8.82
N GLU A 121 2.88 19.37 -9.27
CA GLU A 121 4.00 20.16 -8.79
C GLU A 121 3.91 20.49 -7.30
N ILE A 122 2.70 20.75 -6.79
CA ILE A 122 2.47 20.98 -5.36
C ILE A 122 2.74 19.72 -4.57
N PHE A 123 2.19 18.58 -5.01
CA PHE A 123 2.39 17.27 -4.37
C PHE A 123 3.87 16.89 -4.30
N LEU A 124 4.56 16.90 -5.44
CA LEU A 124 5.97 16.52 -5.52
C LEU A 124 6.86 17.44 -4.69
N SER A 125 6.57 18.75 -4.68
CA SER A 125 7.32 19.71 -3.88
C SER A 125 7.09 19.52 -2.38
N PHE A 126 5.88 19.15 -1.96
CA PHE A 126 5.56 18.87 -0.56
C PHE A 126 6.31 17.64 -0.01
N PHE A 127 6.44 16.61 -0.84
CA PHE A 127 7.18 15.38 -0.47
C PHE A 127 8.69 15.47 -0.76
N ASP A 128 9.22 16.67 -0.98
CA ASP A 128 10.65 16.94 -1.22
C ASP A 128 11.21 16.14 -2.42
N GLU A 129 10.39 15.87 -3.44
CA GLU A 129 10.82 15.16 -4.64
C GLU A 129 11.88 15.96 -5.39
N PRO A 130 13.09 15.42 -5.65
CA PRO A 130 14.16 16.16 -6.29
C PRO A 130 13.80 16.66 -7.69
N ASP A 131 14.31 17.80 -8.11
CA ASP A 131 14.10 18.34 -9.47
C ASP A 131 14.64 17.41 -10.58
N THR A 132 15.63 16.60 -10.24
CA THR A 132 16.22 15.61 -11.16
C THR A 132 15.43 14.33 -11.28
N SER A 133 14.41 14.11 -10.44
CA SER A 133 13.63 12.89 -10.41
C SER A 133 12.93 12.57 -11.74
N GLN A 134 12.90 11.31 -12.11
CA GLN A 134 12.13 10.85 -13.27
C GLN A 134 10.63 11.09 -13.06
N ARG A 135 10.13 11.08 -11.81
CA ARG A 135 8.76 11.36 -11.44
C ARG A 135 8.27 12.73 -11.91
N ARG A 136 9.17 13.71 -12.07
CA ARG A 136 8.86 15.05 -12.63
C ARG A 136 8.80 15.06 -14.17
N LYS A 137 9.35 14.07 -14.85
CA LYS A 137 9.59 14.09 -16.31
C LYS A 137 8.47 13.48 -17.16
N HIS A 138 7.55 12.72 -16.57
CA HIS A 138 6.40 12.12 -17.25
C HIS A 138 5.10 12.71 -16.72
N GLU A 139 3.99 12.48 -17.37
CA GLU A 139 2.65 12.83 -16.87
C GLU A 139 2.30 11.92 -15.68
N GLY A 140 1.59 12.47 -14.67
CA GLY A 140 1.26 11.73 -13.45
C GLY A 140 2.40 11.63 -12.45
N ILE A 141 2.13 10.94 -11.32
CA ILE A 141 3.05 10.80 -10.19
C ILE A 141 3.51 9.35 -9.95
N TYR A 142 3.14 8.41 -10.84
CA TYR A 142 3.56 7.02 -10.65
C TYR A 142 5.07 6.89 -10.55
N HIS A 143 5.52 5.94 -9.73
CA HIS A 143 6.94 5.78 -9.41
C HIS A 143 7.24 4.38 -8.90
N VAL A 144 8.50 3.94 -9.07
CA VAL A 144 9.01 2.74 -8.42
C VAL A 144 10.27 3.08 -7.63
N GLU A 145 10.32 2.61 -6.39
CA GLU A 145 11.50 2.64 -5.55
C GLU A 145 11.99 1.22 -5.30
N TYR A 146 13.30 1.00 -5.41
CA TYR A 146 13.93 -0.29 -5.13
C TYR A 146 14.63 -0.22 -3.78
N ILE A 147 14.01 -0.80 -2.77
CA ILE A 147 14.53 -0.87 -1.41
C ILE A 147 15.38 -2.13 -1.28
N LYS A 148 16.70 -1.94 -1.16
CA LYS A 148 17.65 -3.03 -0.99
C LYS A 148 18.10 -3.12 0.46
N LYS A 149 17.91 -4.28 1.08
CA LYS A 149 18.33 -4.55 2.45
C LYS A 149 18.84 -5.99 2.54
N GLU A 150 20.12 -6.16 2.88
CA GLU A 150 20.78 -7.45 3.13
C GLU A 150 20.57 -8.50 2.00
N GLY A 151 20.76 -8.07 0.76
CA GLY A 151 20.64 -8.93 -0.42
C GLY A 151 19.20 -9.19 -0.87
N ARG A 152 18.19 -8.64 -0.20
CA ARG A 152 16.78 -8.67 -0.59
C ARG A 152 16.36 -7.37 -1.25
N THR A 153 15.38 -7.47 -2.13
CA THR A 153 14.82 -6.32 -2.85
C THR A 153 13.33 -6.25 -2.66
N ILE A 154 12.86 -5.13 -2.08
CA ILE A 154 11.45 -4.76 -2.13
C ILE A 154 11.27 -3.74 -3.26
N GLN A 155 10.35 -4.02 -4.15
CA GLN A 155 9.89 -3.09 -5.17
C GLN A 155 8.65 -2.37 -4.64
N LEU A 156 8.79 -1.08 -4.35
CA LEU A 156 7.68 -0.22 -3.97
C LEU A 156 7.14 0.48 -5.21
N ILE A 157 5.97 0.07 -5.68
CA ILE A 157 5.32 0.54 -6.90
C ILE A 157 4.19 1.47 -6.50
N LEU A 158 4.36 2.78 -6.70
CA LEU A 158 3.36 3.79 -6.42
C LEU A 158 2.58 4.07 -7.71
N LEU A 159 1.32 3.68 -7.76
CA LEU A 159 0.45 3.93 -8.91
C LEU A 159 -0.18 5.33 -8.83
N ASP A 160 -0.52 5.88 -9.98
CA ASP A 160 -1.33 7.08 -10.12
C ASP A 160 -2.70 6.69 -10.68
N ASN A 161 -3.71 6.69 -9.86
CA ASN A 161 -5.07 6.31 -10.20
C ASN A 161 -5.93 7.51 -10.66
N ARG A 162 -5.35 8.72 -10.82
CA ARG A 162 -6.12 9.94 -11.08
C ARG A 162 -5.78 10.61 -12.40
N THR A 163 -4.49 10.79 -12.72
CA THR A 163 -4.04 11.59 -13.89
C THR A 163 -4.61 11.11 -15.21
N PHE A 164 -4.77 9.81 -15.39
CA PHE A 164 -5.21 9.20 -16.65
C PHE A 164 -6.62 8.62 -16.58
N ARG A 165 -7.19 8.52 -15.38
CA ARG A 165 -8.45 7.85 -15.12
C ARG A 165 -9.61 8.55 -15.84
N ASP A 166 -10.37 7.79 -16.63
CA ASP A 166 -11.67 8.26 -17.13
C ASP A 166 -12.62 8.54 -15.95
N ASP A 167 -13.55 9.47 -16.15
CA ASP A 167 -14.50 9.83 -15.10
C ASP A 167 -15.30 8.61 -14.66
N VAL A 168 -15.57 8.53 -13.35
CA VAL A 168 -16.45 7.50 -12.81
C VAL A 168 -17.81 7.57 -13.46
N ARG A 169 -18.40 6.43 -13.68
CA ARG A 169 -19.71 6.34 -14.30
C ARG A 169 -20.77 6.37 -13.19
N LEU A 170 -21.56 7.44 -13.14
CA LEU A 170 -22.64 7.54 -12.18
C LEU A 170 -23.60 6.35 -12.26
N PHE A 171 -24.17 5.95 -11.14
CA PHE A 171 -25.07 4.82 -11.07
C PHE A 171 -26.26 5.00 -12.02
N ASP A 172 -26.47 4.00 -12.85
CA ASP A 172 -27.57 3.91 -13.79
C ASP A 172 -28.40 2.66 -13.44
N SER A 173 -29.59 2.85 -12.89
CA SER A 173 -30.50 1.76 -12.50
C SER A 173 -30.95 0.90 -13.68
N THR A 174 -30.76 1.36 -14.93
CA THR A 174 -31.07 0.61 -16.15
C THR A 174 -29.88 -0.24 -16.62
N ALA A 175 -28.67 0.02 -16.13
CA ALA A 175 -27.49 -0.74 -16.47
C ALA A 175 -27.49 -2.12 -15.78
N PRO A 176 -26.90 -3.16 -16.41
CA PRO A 176 -26.71 -4.44 -15.75
C PRO A 176 -25.82 -4.25 -14.50
N THR A 177 -26.39 -4.47 -13.34
CA THR A 177 -25.65 -4.53 -12.07
C THR A 177 -25.67 -5.95 -11.57
N PRO A 178 -24.60 -6.42 -10.91
CA PRO A 178 -24.65 -7.71 -10.20
C PRO A 178 -25.80 -7.68 -9.19
N ARG A 179 -26.76 -8.59 -9.32
CA ARG A 179 -28.00 -8.60 -8.51
C ARG A 179 -27.83 -9.03 -7.06
N ASP A 180 -26.64 -9.50 -6.70
CA ASP A 180 -26.32 -9.97 -5.35
C ASP A 180 -25.85 -8.84 -4.42
N THR A 181 -26.09 -7.59 -4.80
CA THR A 181 -25.65 -6.44 -4.05
C THR A 181 -26.65 -6.10 -2.93
N TYR A 182 -26.19 -6.17 -1.71
CA TYR A 182 -26.91 -5.77 -0.51
C TYR A 182 -26.90 -4.24 -0.27
N PHE A 183 -26.89 -3.43 -1.34
CA PHE A 183 -26.63 -2.00 -1.23
C PHE A 183 -27.91 -1.20 -1.12
N TYR A 184 -27.89 -0.24 -0.21
CA TYR A 184 -28.94 0.76 -0.06
C TYR A 184 -28.75 1.95 -1.00
N ALA A 185 -27.51 2.24 -1.38
CA ALA A 185 -27.16 3.27 -2.35
C ALA A 185 -25.94 2.78 -3.16
N LEU A 186 -26.00 2.96 -4.47
CA LEU A 186 -24.89 2.75 -5.39
C LEU A 186 -24.52 4.10 -5.96
N ASP A 187 -23.25 4.51 -5.81
CA ASP A 187 -22.79 5.79 -6.35
C ASP A 187 -22.36 5.65 -7.81
N TYR A 188 -21.77 4.50 -8.16
CA TYR A 188 -21.18 4.28 -9.47
C TYR A 188 -21.60 2.97 -10.12
N SER A 189 -21.64 3.00 -11.46
CA SER A 189 -21.76 1.81 -12.31
C SER A 189 -20.41 1.39 -12.86
N ILE A 190 -20.27 0.10 -13.18
CA ILE A 190 -19.07 -0.41 -13.85
C ILE A 190 -18.96 0.15 -15.28
N HIS A 191 -17.74 0.39 -15.73
CA HIS A 191 -17.45 0.65 -17.14
C HIS A 191 -17.62 -0.64 -17.95
N GLN A 192 -18.48 -0.58 -18.95
CA GLN A 192 -18.70 -1.69 -19.90
C GLN A 192 -17.83 -1.55 -21.16
N ASN A 193 -17.31 -0.35 -21.38
CA ASN A 193 -16.44 -0.05 -22.51
C ASN A 193 -14.99 -0.34 -22.13
N SER A 194 -14.34 -1.23 -22.88
CA SER A 194 -12.92 -1.54 -22.71
C SER A 194 -11.98 -0.41 -23.12
N ASP A 195 -12.48 0.67 -23.75
CA ASP A 195 -11.69 1.83 -24.10
C ASP A 195 -11.52 2.81 -22.92
N SER A 196 -12.33 2.64 -21.86
CA SER A 196 -12.14 3.41 -20.63
C SER A 196 -10.85 2.94 -19.91
N THR A 197 -10.18 3.87 -19.26
CA THR A 197 -8.92 3.55 -18.59
C THR A 197 -8.85 4.09 -17.15
N LEU A 198 -8.12 3.38 -16.31
CA LEU A 198 -7.75 3.80 -14.95
C LEU A 198 -6.33 4.34 -14.93
N LEU A 199 -5.38 3.62 -15.53
CA LEU A 199 -3.95 3.98 -15.46
C LEU A 199 -3.43 4.72 -16.70
N GLY A 200 -4.13 4.65 -17.85
CA GLY A 200 -3.62 5.15 -19.12
C GLY A 200 -2.48 4.30 -19.68
N GLU A 201 -2.33 4.32 -21.01
CA GLU A 201 -1.41 3.41 -21.70
C GLU A 201 0.06 3.68 -21.36
N GLU A 202 0.44 4.93 -21.11
CA GLU A 202 1.80 5.28 -20.72
C GLU A 202 2.21 4.62 -19.39
N GLN A 203 1.34 4.71 -18.38
CA GLN A 203 1.59 4.07 -17.07
C GLN A 203 1.55 2.54 -17.18
N TRP A 204 0.69 1.97 -18.05
CA TRP A 204 0.65 0.53 -18.30
C TRP A 204 1.96 0.00 -18.89
N GLN A 205 2.52 0.70 -19.89
CA GLN A 205 3.80 0.32 -20.50
C GLN A 205 4.94 0.40 -19.47
N TRP A 206 4.95 1.44 -18.65
CA TRP A 206 5.90 1.57 -17.56
C TRP A 206 5.75 0.43 -16.55
N LEU A 207 4.53 0.11 -16.11
CA LEU A 207 4.26 -0.93 -15.13
C LEU A 207 4.68 -2.32 -15.64
N GLU A 208 4.50 -2.58 -16.93
CA GLU A 208 5.00 -3.83 -17.54
C GLU A 208 6.52 -3.95 -17.44
N GLN A 209 7.27 -2.88 -17.66
CA GLN A 209 8.73 -2.90 -17.50
C GLN A 209 9.11 -3.10 -16.02
N VAL A 210 8.45 -2.38 -15.13
CA VAL A 210 8.69 -2.48 -13.68
C VAL A 210 8.47 -3.90 -13.17
N LEU A 211 7.38 -4.57 -13.57
CA LEU A 211 7.08 -5.93 -13.11
C LEU A 211 8.01 -7.01 -13.69
N LYS A 212 8.75 -6.73 -14.78
CA LYS A 212 9.79 -7.62 -15.30
C LYS A 212 11.08 -7.58 -14.50
N GLU A 213 11.33 -6.50 -13.76
CA GLU A 213 12.54 -6.37 -12.96
C GLU A 213 12.51 -7.32 -11.76
N PRO A 214 13.66 -7.92 -11.41
CA PRO A 214 13.73 -8.87 -10.31
C PRO A 214 13.50 -8.19 -8.95
N ALA A 215 12.62 -8.77 -8.14
CA ALA A 215 12.41 -8.37 -6.76
C ALA A 215 11.87 -9.57 -5.94
N ASP A 216 12.18 -9.58 -4.64
CA ASP A 216 11.66 -10.60 -3.72
C ASP A 216 10.19 -10.31 -3.35
N LEU A 217 9.88 -9.06 -3.07
CA LEU A 217 8.55 -8.58 -2.67
C LEU A 217 8.17 -7.34 -3.47
N ARG A 218 6.92 -7.26 -3.91
CA ARG A 218 6.36 -6.13 -4.65
C ARG A 218 5.16 -5.56 -3.92
N LEU A 219 5.28 -4.32 -3.47
CA LEU A 219 4.22 -3.58 -2.81
C LEU A 219 3.61 -2.62 -3.83
N VAL A 220 2.42 -2.94 -4.32
CA VAL A 220 1.70 -2.12 -5.29
C VAL A 220 0.75 -1.21 -4.53
N CYS A 221 1.09 0.07 -4.47
CA CYS A 221 0.34 1.10 -3.77
C CYS A 221 -0.65 1.77 -4.72
N SER A 222 -1.91 1.81 -4.35
CA SER A 222 -3.01 2.38 -5.12
C SER A 222 -3.89 3.22 -4.19
N GLY A 223 -4.38 4.37 -4.65
CA GLY A 223 -5.37 5.17 -3.92
C GLY A 223 -6.58 4.32 -3.61
N THR A 224 -7.18 3.71 -4.62
CA THR A 224 -8.41 2.91 -4.50
C THR A 224 -8.15 1.41 -4.36
N GLN A 225 -9.10 0.67 -3.79
CA GLN A 225 -9.03 -0.78 -3.55
C GLN A 225 -8.95 -1.58 -4.85
N PHE A 226 -8.05 -2.60 -4.85
CA PHE A 226 -7.86 -3.54 -5.96
C PHE A 226 -8.55 -4.88 -5.73
N GLY A 227 -8.46 -5.43 -4.53
CA GLY A 227 -8.78 -6.83 -4.21
C GLY A 227 -10.27 -7.12 -4.02
N ILE A 228 -11.15 -6.18 -4.33
CA ILE A 228 -12.60 -6.30 -4.14
C ILE A 228 -13.33 -6.54 -5.46
N GLU A 229 -14.51 -7.14 -5.38
CA GLU A 229 -15.48 -7.13 -6.47
C GLU A 229 -16.21 -5.80 -6.56
N TYR A 230 -16.89 -5.56 -7.69
CA TYR A 230 -17.75 -4.38 -7.83
C TYR A 230 -18.79 -4.35 -6.70
N ASN A 231 -18.86 -3.23 -6.02
CA ASN A 231 -19.76 -3.00 -4.89
C ASN A 231 -20.52 -1.67 -4.95
N GLY A 232 -20.46 -0.94 -6.06
CA GLY A 232 -21.16 0.33 -6.26
C GLY A 232 -20.41 1.57 -5.78
N TYR A 233 -19.27 1.42 -5.13
CA TYR A 233 -18.38 2.50 -4.72
C TYR A 233 -17.13 2.54 -5.59
N GLU A 234 -16.29 3.55 -5.42
CA GLU A 234 -15.07 3.67 -6.22
C GLU A 234 -14.09 2.53 -5.91
N ALA A 235 -13.59 1.87 -6.95
CA ALA A 235 -12.60 0.81 -6.86
C ALA A 235 -12.07 0.44 -8.26
N TRP A 236 -11.01 -0.34 -8.33
CA TRP A 236 -10.56 -0.98 -9.57
C TRP A 236 -11.67 -1.79 -10.26
N ALA A 237 -12.57 -2.37 -9.47
CA ALA A 237 -13.71 -3.14 -9.98
C ALA A 237 -14.69 -2.32 -10.83
N ASN A 238 -14.65 -0.98 -10.79
CA ASN A 238 -15.41 -0.12 -11.70
C ASN A 238 -14.84 -0.16 -13.13
N TYR A 239 -13.57 -0.58 -13.28
CA TYR A 239 -12.84 -0.78 -14.54
C TYR A 239 -12.42 -2.25 -14.68
N PRO A 240 -13.36 -3.20 -14.82
CA PRO A 240 -13.06 -4.64 -14.69
C PRO A 240 -12.05 -5.13 -15.72
N HIS A 241 -11.99 -4.55 -16.91
CA HIS A 241 -11.00 -4.85 -17.94
C HIS A 241 -9.58 -4.40 -17.52
N GLU A 242 -9.45 -3.27 -16.81
CA GLU A 242 -8.17 -2.79 -16.27
C GLU A 242 -7.70 -3.64 -15.07
N GLN A 243 -8.62 -4.01 -14.17
CA GLN A 243 -8.32 -4.95 -13.09
C GLN A 243 -7.85 -6.31 -13.65
N GLN A 244 -8.54 -6.84 -14.66
CA GLN A 244 -8.14 -8.06 -15.34
C GLN A 244 -6.79 -7.90 -16.06
N ARG A 245 -6.54 -6.75 -16.71
CA ARG A 245 -5.27 -6.44 -17.37
C ARG A 245 -4.10 -6.54 -16.41
N LEU A 246 -4.24 -6.02 -15.18
CA LEU A 246 -3.18 -6.11 -14.16
C LEU A 246 -2.94 -7.55 -13.72
N ILE A 247 -4.00 -8.32 -13.52
CA ILE A 247 -3.92 -9.75 -13.21
C ILE A 247 -3.15 -10.51 -14.30
N GLU A 248 -3.51 -10.30 -15.57
CA GLU A 248 -2.84 -10.94 -16.70
C GLU A 248 -1.39 -10.46 -16.85
N LEU A 249 -1.11 -9.20 -16.52
CA LEU A 249 0.24 -8.67 -16.54
C LEU A 249 1.13 -9.33 -15.48
N ILE A 250 0.63 -9.53 -14.27
CA ILE A 250 1.32 -10.28 -13.20
C ILE A 250 1.61 -11.72 -13.66
N LYS A 251 0.66 -12.39 -14.30
CA LYS A 251 0.86 -13.73 -14.86
C LYS A 251 1.92 -13.74 -15.97
N LYS A 252 1.79 -12.83 -16.94
CA LYS A 252 2.67 -12.69 -18.11
C LYS A 252 4.13 -12.46 -17.69
N THR A 253 4.34 -11.58 -16.73
CA THR A 253 5.69 -11.23 -16.23
C THR A 253 6.21 -12.24 -15.20
N ARG A 254 5.37 -13.17 -14.71
CA ARG A 254 5.67 -14.07 -13.61
C ARG A 254 6.15 -13.33 -12.35
N ALA A 255 5.63 -12.13 -12.13
CA ALA A 255 5.97 -11.31 -10.96
C ALA A 255 5.48 -12.02 -9.68
N SER A 256 6.41 -12.54 -8.87
CA SER A 256 6.12 -13.14 -7.56
C SER A 256 6.11 -12.09 -6.46
N GLY A 257 5.47 -12.40 -5.32
CA GLY A 257 5.50 -11.54 -4.14
C GLY A 257 4.69 -10.25 -4.31
N VAL A 258 3.60 -10.25 -5.08
CA VAL A 258 2.77 -9.05 -5.28
C VAL A 258 1.74 -8.93 -4.16
N LEU A 259 1.78 -7.80 -3.47
CA LEU A 259 0.80 -7.37 -2.46
C LEU A 259 0.28 -5.98 -2.83
N PHE A 260 -1.02 -5.76 -2.68
CA PHE A 260 -1.64 -4.45 -2.85
C PHE A 260 -1.75 -3.74 -1.50
N LEU A 261 -1.47 -2.45 -1.50
CA LEU A 261 -1.64 -1.54 -0.37
C LEU A 261 -2.55 -0.42 -0.83
N THR A 262 -3.71 -0.25 -0.18
CA THR A 262 -4.77 0.61 -0.70
C THR A 262 -5.39 1.52 0.36
N GLY A 263 -6.07 2.57 -0.11
CA GLY A 263 -6.71 3.61 0.69
C GLY A 263 -8.19 3.82 0.35
N ASP A 264 -8.65 5.06 0.32
CA ASP A 264 -9.95 5.61 -0.10
C ASP A 264 -11.13 5.35 0.86
N VAL A 265 -11.41 4.13 1.22
CA VAL A 265 -12.72 3.65 1.76
C VAL A 265 -13.00 3.95 3.22
N HIS A 266 -12.18 4.74 3.91
CA HIS A 266 -12.40 5.23 5.28
C HIS A 266 -12.57 4.13 6.34
N TYR A 267 -12.03 2.94 6.11
CA TYR A 267 -11.90 1.84 7.06
C TYR A 267 -10.66 0.99 6.71
N GLY A 268 -10.29 0.06 7.60
CA GLY A 268 -9.20 -0.86 7.34
C GLY A 268 -9.68 -2.30 7.17
N GLU A 269 -9.13 -3.04 6.21
CA GLU A 269 -9.43 -4.45 5.98
C GLU A 269 -8.31 -5.19 5.25
N LEU A 270 -8.39 -6.51 5.25
CA LEU A 270 -7.57 -7.36 4.39
C LEU A 270 -8.48 -8.19 3.49
N SER A 271 -8.23 -8.11 2.19
CA SER A 271 -8.91 -8.88 1.16
C SER A 271 -7.99 -9.91 0.54
N LYS A 272 -8.56 -11.04 0.11
CA LYS A 272 -7.87 -12.13 -0.58
C LYS A 272 -8.61 -12.51 -1.85
N LEU A 273 -8.12 -12.02 -2.98
CA LEU A 273 -8.66 -12.32 -4.30
C LEU A 273 -8.04 -13.63 -4.83
N LYS A 274 -8.88 -14.65 -5.04
CA LYS A 274 -8.47 -15.91 -5.65
C LYS A 274 -8.58 -15.81 -7.16
N VAL A 275 -7.46 -16.03 -7.86
CA VAL A 275 -7.38 -15.94 -9.31
C VAL A 275 -6.95 -17.28 -9.91
N PRO A 276 -7.71 -17.88 -10.85
CA PRO A 276 -7.30 -19.10 -11.52
C PRO A 276 -5.93 -18.96 -12.22
N GLY A 277 -5.03 -19.89 -11.98
CA GLY A 277 -3.70 -19.92 -12.57
C GLY A 277 -2.71 -18.90 -12.02
N LEU A 278 -3.04 -18.26 -10.89
CA LEU A 278 -2.17 -17.34 -10.14
C LEU A 278 -2.20 -17.71 -8.66
N TYR A 279 -1.19 -17.32 -7.91
CA TYR A 279 -1.25 -17.30 -6.45
C TYR A 279 -2.30 -16.28 -5.97
N PRO A 280 -2.82 -16.38 -4.73
CA PRO A 280 -3.79 -15.42 -4.23
C PRO A 280 -3.21 -14.01 -4.17
N LEU A 281 -3.96 -13.02 -4.64
CA LEU A 281 -3.60 -11.61 -4.49
C LEU A 281 -4.21 -11.08 -3.18
N TYR A 282 -3.40 -10.46 -2.36
CA TYR A 282 -3.83 -9.83 -1.13
C TYR A 282 -3.87 -8.32 -1.30
N ASP A 283 -4.90 -7.69 -0.76
CA ASP A 283 -5.08 -6.25 -0.72
C ASP A 283 -5.26 -5.81 0.73
N PHE A 284 -4.26 -5.09 1.23
CA PHE A 284 -4.23 -4.57 2.58
C PHE A 284 -4.59 -3.09 2.55
N THR A 285 -5.82 -2.80 2.97
CA THR A 285 -6.40 -1.46 3.03
C THR A 285 -6.19 -0.88 4.42
N SER A 286 -5.63 0.34 4.50
CA SER A 286 -5.58 1.15 5.71
C SER A 286 -5.99 2.57 5.36
N SER A 287 -7.23 2.88 5.66
CA SER A 287 -7.88 4.13 5.25
C SER A 287 -8.67 4.70 6.42
N GLY A 288 -8.15 5.72 7.07
CA GLY A 288 -8.84 6.26 8.24
C GLY A 288 -7.92 6.96 9.24
N ILE A 289 -6.88 7.69 8.80
CA ILE A 289 -6.08 8.50 9.73
C ILE A 289 -6.98 9.43 10.53
N THR A 290 -7.93 10.10 9.86
CA THR A 290 -8.89 11.00 10.51
C THR A 290 -10.31 10.83 10.03
N SER A 291 -10.51 10.28 8.83
CA SER A 291 -11.83 10.17 8.20
C SER A 291 -12.27 8.71 8.22
N THR A 292 -13.44 8.45 8.83
CA THR A 292 -14.01 7.10 8.93
C THR A 292 -15.47 7.11 8.53
N TRP A 293 -15.96 6.01 7.97
CA TRP A 293 -17.38 5.79 7.72
C TRP A 293 -18.01 5.01 8.87
N SER A 294 -19.33 5.17 9.03
CA SER A 294 -20.12 4.39 9.98
C SER A 294 -20.52 3.01 9.45
N PHE A 295 -20.12 2.67 8.24
CA PHE A 295 -20.40 1.39 7.58
C PHE A 295 -19.20 0.99 6.72
N ALA A 296 -19.07 -0.30 6.45
CA ALA A 296 -18.12 -0.82 5.46
C ALA A 296 -18.89 -1.35 4.25
N THR A 297 -18.34 -1.10 3.05
CA THR A 297 -18.95 -1.64 1.83
C THR A 297 -18.87 -3.17 1.83
N PRO A 298 -19.84 -3.87 1.23
CA PRO A 298 -19.75 -5.31 1.05
C PRO A 298 -18.52 -5.72 0.25
N ASN A 299 -17.88 -6.78 0.71
CA ASN A 299 -16.69 -7.33 0.08
C ASN A 299 -16.60 -8.83 0.32
N LYS A 300 -16.83 -9.64 -0.72
CA LYS A 300 -16.77 -11.11 -0.65
C LYS A 300 -15.34 -11.64 -0.45
N ASN A 301 -14.36 -10.83 -0.81
CA ASN A 301 -12.95 -11.18 -0.70
C ASN A 301 -12.35 -10.80 0.66
N ARG A 302 -13.09 -10.08 1.52
CA ARG A 302 -12.63 -9.72 2.88
C ARG A 302 -12.36 -10.98 3.69
N ILE A 303 -11.18 -11.05 4.28
CA ILE A 303 -10.79 -12.14 5.18
C ILE A 303 -10.54 -11.65 6.61
N GLU A 304 -10.21 -10.35 6.79
CA GLU A 304 -10.04 -9.71 8.10
C GLU A 304 -10.60 -8.29 8.08
N GLY A 305 -11.10 -7.81 9.21
CA GLY A 305 -11.78 -6.52 9.34
C GLY A 305 -13.30 -6.64 9.14
N PRO A 306 -14.03 -5.53 8.85
CA PRO A 306 -13.50 -4.19 8.70
C PRO A 306 -13.19 -3.52 10.05
N VAL A 307 -12.17 -2.65 10.09
CA VAL A 307 -11.87 -1.76 11.21
C VAL A 307 -12.37 -0.36 10.84
N MET A 308 -13.49 0.05 11.41
CA MET A 308 -14.19 1.30 11.09
C MET A 308 -13.80 2.45 12.00
N ASP A 309 -12.93 2.21 12.98
CA ASP A 309 -12.28 3.25 13.76
C ASP A 309 -11.10 3.85 13.01
N ASN A 310 -10.63 5.02 13.45
CA ASN A 310 -9.37 5.57 12.91
C ASN A 310 -8.26 4.53 13.03
N ASN A 311 -7.51 4.35 11.95
CA ASN A 311 -6.56 3.25 11.84
C ASN A 311 -5.31 3.59 11.04
N ILE A 312 -4.23 2.85 11.33
CA ILE A 312 -3.01 2.76 10.52
C ILE A 312 -2.63 1.29 10.34
N GLY A 313 -2.02 0.98 9.21
CA GLY A 313 -1.47 -0.35 8.93
C GLY A 313 0.03 -0.43 9.23
N LEU A 314 0.46 -1.57 9.77
CA LEU A 314 1.87 -1.93 9.88
C LEU A 314 2.12 -3.25 9.16
N ILE A 315 3.20 -3.30 8.40
CA ILE A 315 3.69 -4.49 7.72
C ILE A 315 5.08 -4.80 8.25
N THR A 316 5.28 -6.01 8.74
CA THR A 316 6.59 -6.50 9.19
C THR A 316 7.02 -7.65 8.30
N VAL A 317 8.15 -7.51 7.61
CA VAL A 317 8.75 -8.58 6.82
C VAL A 317 9.96 -9.12 7.56
N ARG A 318 9.87 -10.38 7.99
CA ARG A 318 11.00 -11.13 8.59
C ARG A 318 11.67 -11.93 7.49
N TRP A 319 12.90 -11.58 7.15
CA TRP A 319 13.66 -12.19 6.06
C TRP A 319 14.28 -13.53 6.49
N GLU A 320 13.42 -14.51 6.72
CA GLU A 320 13.77 -15.90 6.93
C GLU A 320 14.10 -16.61 5.60
N SER A 321 14.36 -17.94 5.63
CA SER A 321 14.53 -18.76 4.42
C SER A 321 13.29 -18.69 3.51
N ASP A 322 12.08 -18.72 4.09
CA ASP A 322 10.81 -18.35 3.48
C ASP A 322 10.25 -17.16 4.26
N PRO A 323 10.37 -15.93 3.73
CA PRO A 323 10.03 -14.73 4.48
C PRO A 323 8.60 -14.74 5.01
N LEU A 324 8.45 -14.33 6.29
CA LEU A 324 7.16 -14.12 6.93
C LEU A 324 6.76 -12.66 6.80
N ILE A 325 5.56 -12.42 6.30
CA ILE A 325 4.96 -11.09 6.13
C ILE A 325 3.77 -11.01 7.09
N GLU A 326 3.85 -10.10 8.04
CA GLU A 326 2.82 -9.87 9.07
C GLU A 326 2.14 -8.53 8.79
N PHE A 327 0.80 -8.50 8.83
CA PHE A 327 -0.04 -7.32 8.69
C PHE A 327 -0.73 -7.04 10.02
N GLN A 328 -0.75 -5.78 10.43
CA GLN A 328 -1.49 -5.31 11.59
C GLN A 328 -2.25 -4.03 11.27
N LEU A 329 -3.50 -3.93 11.72
CA LEU A 329 -4.23 -2.66 11.80
C LEU A 329 -4.28 -2.22 13.26
N LEU A 330 -3.82 -1.01 13.53
CA LEU A 330 -3.81 -0.39 14.84
C LEU A 330 -4.86 0.73 14.88
N ASP A 331 -5.60 0.81 15.99
CA ASP A 331 -6.52 1.92 16.26
C ASP A 331 -5.83 3.10 16.99
N ALA A 332 -6.57 4.18 17.21
CA ALA A 332 -6.07 5.37 17.88
C ALA A 332 -5.71 5.16 19.38
N SER A 333 -6.08 4.03 19.95
CA SER A 333 -5.68 3.60 21.29
C SER A 333 -4.47 2.65 21.27
N ASN A 334 -3.86 2.48 20.10
CA ASN A 334 -2.75 1.54 19.85
C ASN A 334 -3.12 0.06 20.09
N ASN A 335 -4.40 -0.29 19.95
CA ASN A 335 -4.81 -1.69 19.98
C ASN A 335 -4.67 -2.30 18.58
N CYS A 336 -4.12 -3.52 18.53
CA CYS A 336 -4.13 -4.31 17.31
C CYS A 336 -5.54 -4.88 17.06
N ARG A 337 -6.21 -4.38 16.03
CA ARG A 337 -7.60 -4.73 15.68
C ARG A 337 -7.66 -5.86 14.65
N VAL A 338 -6.64 -5.96 13.80
CA VAL A 338 -6.43 -7.03 12.83
C VAL A 338 -4.99 -7.46 12.88
N GLN A 339 -4.77 -8.77 12.84
CA GLN A 339 -3.44 -9.35 12.66
C GLN A 339 -3.55 -10.54 11.71
N TYR A 340 -2.74 -10.53 10.66
CA TYR A 340 -2.66 -11.61 9.68
C TYR A 340 -1.22 -11.85 9.27
N ALA A 341 -0.88 -13.08 8.96
CA ALA A 341 0.46 -13.43 8.49
C ALA A 341 0.40 -14.40 7.31
N LEU A 342 1.34 -14.25 6.39
CA LEU A 342 1.51 -15.16 5.26
C LEU A 342 3.00 -15.35 4.95
N ARG A 343 3.33 -16.46 4.28
CA ARG A 343 4.67 -16.72 3.77
C ARG A 343 4.82 -16.18 2.35
N LEU A 344 6.02 -15.69 2.02
CA LEU A 344 6.30 -15.20 0.67
C LEU A 344 6.08 -16.28 -0.40
N SER A 345 6.33 -17.54 -0.07
CA SER A 345 6.06 -18.69 -0.95
C SER A 345 4.57 -18.85 -1.31
N GLU A 346 3.65 -18.37 -0.47
CA GLU A 346 2.20 -18.43 -0.73
C GLU A 346 1.74 -17.47 -1.83
N ILE A 347 2.55 -16.43 -2.10
CA ILE A 347 2.30 -15.42 -3.13
C ILE A 347 3.40 -15.43 -4.21
N SER A 348 3.97 -16.59 -4.47
CA SER A 348 5.03 -16.77 -5.47
C SER A 348 4.64 -17.84 -6.48
N PHE A 349 5.10 -17.67 -7.73
CA PHE A 349 5.00 -18.72 -8.73
C PHE A 349 5.88 -19.90 -8.32
N LYS A 350 5.36 -21.10 -8.47
CA LYS A 350 6.08 -22.38 -8.27
C LYS A 350 6.89 -22.74 -9.51
#